data_d0b3d44751b29d6ccea20942841067bc
#
_entry.id   d0b3d44751b29d6ccea20942841067bc
#
_cell.length_a   1.000
_cell.length_b   1.000
_cell.length_c   1.000
_cell.angle_alpha   90.00
_cell.angle_beta   90.00
_cell.angle_gamma   90.00
#
_symmetry.space_group_name_H-M   'P 1'
#
loop_
_entity.id
_entity.type
_entity.pdbx_description
1 polymer ?
#
loop_
_entity_poly.entity_id
_entity_poly.type
_entity_poly.pdbx_seq_one_letter_code
_entity_poly.pdbx_strand_id
1 'polypeptide(L)' 'MSLIKSYVFSIQEMGFDPYHLNKLSSEEWNNLLTKALKSDKKLYETLILTRCKLKLEKDRAI' A
#
# COMPACT_ATOMS: atom_id res chain seq x y z
N MET A 1 1.97 11.61 10.13
CA MET A 1 1.76 12.30 8.85
C MET A 1 0.52 11.75 8.16
N SER A 2 -0.40 12.60 7.78
CA SER A 2 -1.61 12.15 7.11
C SER A 2 -1.34 11.72 5.68
N LEU A 3 -2.08 10.72 5.21
CA LEU A 3 -1.99 10.28 3.83
C LEU A 3 -2.59 11.35 2.91
N ILE A 4 -2.02 11.48 1.72
CA ILE A 4 -2.56 12.38 0.71
C ILE A 4 -3.92 11.84 0.28
N LYS A 5 -4.92 12.72 0.16
CA LYS A 5 -6.29 12.31 -0.20
C LYS A 5 -6.36 11.53 -1.49
N SER A 6 -5.59 11.93 -2.51
CA SER A 6 -5.57 11.21 -3.79
C SER A 6 -5.03 9.80 -3.65
N TYR A 7 -4.05 9.60 -2.78
CA TYR A 7 -3.48 8.29 -2.48
C TYR A 7 -4.53 7.37 -1.83
N VAL A 8 -5.21 7.88 -0.81
CA VAL A 8 -6.27 7.16 -0.11
C VAL A 8 -7.39 6.77 -1.08
N PHE A 9 -7.84 7.73 -1.87
CA PHE A 9 -8.92 7.55 -2.82
C PHE A 9 -8.57 6.48 -3.87
N SER A 10 -7.34 6.54 -4.40
CA SER A 10 -6.90 5.59 -5.40
C SER A 10 -6.89 4.17 -4.88
N ILE A 11 -6.42 3.97 -3.65
CA ILE A 11 -6.39 2.63 -3.03
C ILE A 11 -7.81 2.11 -2.81
N GLN A 12 -8.72 2.98 -2.36
CA GLN A 12 -10.12 2.60 -2.16
C GLN A 12 -10.78 2.20 -3.47
N GLU A 13 -10.50 2.91 -4.56
CA GLU A 13 -11.04 2.56 -5.88
C GLU A 13 -10.56 1.20 -6.37
N MET A 14 -9.39 0.78 -5.95
CA MET A 14 -8.84 -0.53 -6.29
C MET A 14 -9.43 -1.66 -5.44
N GLY A 15 -10.31 -1.33 -4.49
CA GLY A 15 -10.94 -2.31 -3.64
C GLY A 15 -10.15 -2.67 -2.39
N PHE A 16 -9.23 -1.82 -1.97
CA PHE A 16 -8.42 -2.04 -0.78
C PHE A 16 -8.66 -0.95 0.26
N ASP A 17 -8.37 -1.28 1.53
CA ASP A 17 -8.49 -0.33 2.63
C ASP A 17 -7.14 0.31 2.90
N PRO A 18 -6.96 1.62 2.60
CA PRO A 18 -5.68 2.28 2.78
C PRO A 18 -5.22 2.38 4.24
N TYR A 19 -6.13 2.24 5.17
CA TYR A 19 -5.81 2.33 6.60
C TYR A 19 -5.44 0.99 7.22
N HIS A 20 -5.60 -0.10 6.49
CA HIS A 20 -5.32 -1.45 6.97
C HIS A 20 -4.41 -2.23 6.03
N LEU A 21 -3.47 -1.55 5.38
CA LEU A 21 -2.52 -2.18 4.46
C LEU A 21 -1.64 -3.21 5.15
N ASN A 22 -1.40 -3.04 6.44
CA ASN A 22 -0.60 -3.98 7.23
C ASN A 22 -1.28 -5.35 7.39
N LYS A 23 -2.56 -5.46 7.07
CA LYS A 23 -3.31 -6.72 7.15
C LYS A 23 -3.36 -7.47 5.83
N LEU A 24 -2.82 -6.90 4.76
CA LEU A 24 -2.82 -7.54 3.46
C LEU A 24 -1.84 -8.72 3.41
N SER A 25 -2.27 -9.81 2.78
CA SER A 25 -1.38 -10.94 2.50
C SER A 25 -0.40 -10.58 1.37
N SER A 26 0.62 -11.42 1.17
CA SER A 26 1.57 -11.22 0.06
C SER A 26 0.86 -11.21 -1.28
N GLU A 27 -0.12 -12.08 -1.47
CA GLU A 27 -0.90 -12.14 -2.71
C GLU A 27 -1.70 -10.86 -2.92
N GLU A 28 -2.35 -10.37 -1.87
CA GLU A 28 -3.10 -9.11 -1.93
C GLU A 28 -2.20 -7.93 -2.24
N TRP A 29 -1.03 -7.88 -1.63
CA TRP A 29 -0.04 -6.84 -1.92
C TRP A 29 0.40 -6.89 -3.38
N ASN A 30 0.66 -8.08 -3.92
CA ASN A 30 1.02 -8.22 -5.33
C ASN A 30 -0.07 -7.72 -6.25
N ASN A 31 -1.34 -8.02 -5.95
CA ASN A 31 -2.47 -7.54 -6.72
C ASN A 31 -2.57 -6.02 -6.67
N LEU A 32 -2.43 -5.45 -5.49
CA LEU A 32 -2.47 -4.00 -5.30
C LEU A 32 -1.33 -3.31 -6.07
N LEU A 33 -0.12 -3.81 -5.94
CA LEU A 33 1.05 -3.24 -6.62
C LEU A 33 0.91 -3.34 -8.13
N THR A 34 0.40 -4.45 -8.65
CA THR A 34 0.18 -4.62 -10.08
C THR A 34 -0.82 -3.60 -10.61
N LYS A 35 -1.92 -3.41 -9.90
CA LYS A 35 -2.93 -2.42 -10.27
C LYS A 35 -2.37 -1.00 -10.22
N ALA A 36 -1.60 -0.69 -9.19
CA ALA A 36 -1.00 0.63 -9.03
C ALA A 36 0.01 0.92 -10.14
N LEU A 37 0.82 -0.05 -10.50
CA LEU A 37 1.81 0.11 -11.57
C LEU A 37 1.16 0.44 -12.90
N LYS A 38 0.01 -0.17 -13.19
CA LYS A 38 -0.74 0.09 -14.42
C LYS A 38 -1.45 1.43 -14.40
N SER A 39 -1.80 1.92 -13.23
CA SER A 39 -2.59 3.15 -13.08
C SER A 39 -1.71 4.37 -12.87
N ASP A 40 -0.79 4.32 -11.90
CA ASP A 40 0.02 5.47 -11.51
C ASP A 40 1.34 4.98 -10.90
N LYS A 41 2.42 5.28 -11.61
CA LYS A 41 3.77 4.87 -11.17
C LYS A 41 4.14 5.45 -9.81
N LYS A 42 3.74 6.68 -9.53
CA LYS A 42 4.03 7.31 -8.24
C LYS A 42 3.33 6.58 -7.10
N LEU A 43 2.11 6.16 -7.34
CA LEU A 43 1.36 5.36 -6.36
C LEU A 43 2.05 4.04 -6.12
N TYR A 44 2.51 3.38 -7.17
CA TYR A 44 3.25 2.14 -7.07
C TYR A 44 4.52 2.31 -6.21
N GLU A 45 5.32 3.35 -6.47
CA GLU A 45 6.52 3.64 -5.70
C GLU A 45 6.21 3.91 -4.22
N THR A 46 5.15 4.67 -3.96
CA THR A 46 4.71 4.97 -2.60
C THR A 46 4.29 3.69 -1.87
N LEU A 47 3.58 2.80 -2.54
CA LEU A 47 3.15 1.53 -1.96
C LEU A 47 4.32 0.62 -1.64
N ILE A 48 5.34 0.58 -2.49
CA ILE A 48 6.54 -0.20 -2.21
C ILE A 48 7.24 0.30 -0.95
N LEU A 49 7.37 1.62 -0.80
CA LEU A 49 7.96 2.21 0.40
C LEU A 49 7.12 1.91 1.63
N THR A 50 5.82 1.98 1.52
CA THR A 50 4.91 1.66 2.61
C THR A 50 5.07 0.20 3.04
N ARG A 51 5.12 -0.71 2.09
CA ARG A 51 5.31 -2.12 2.37
C ARG A 51 6.63 -2.37 3.11
N CYS A 52 7.71 -1.70 2.70
CA CYS A 52 9.00 -1.81 3.37
C CYS A 52 8.92 -1.33 4.82
N LYS A 53 8.26 -0.19 5.05
CA LYS A 53 8.09 0.34 6.39
C LYS A 53 7.29 -0.60 7.28
N LEU A 54 6.22 -1.17 6.77
CA LEU A 54 5.38 -2.11 7.52
C LEU A 54 6.15 -3.36 7.91
N LYS A 55 7.02 -3.86 7.04
CA LYS A 55 7.86 -5.00 7.35
C LYS A 55 8.86 -4.68 8.45
N LEU A 56 9.47 -3.50 8.40
CA LEU A 56 10.43 -3.07 9.42
C LEU A 56 9.75 -2.92 10.78
N GLU A 57 8.56 -2.34 10.82
CA GLU A 57 7.80 -2.20 12.05
C GLU A 57 7.43 -3.56 12.63
N LYS A 58 7.03 -4.50 11.78
CA LYS A 58 6.68 -5.84 12.21
C LYS A 58 7.88 -6.57 12.80
N ASP A 59 9.06 -6.41 12.20
CA ASP A 59 10.28 -7.02 12.71
C ASP A 59 10.71 -6.41 14.04
N ARG A 60 10.39 -5.13 14.25
CA ARG A 60 10.71 -4.44 15.50
C ARG A 60 9.74 -4.73 16.64
N ALA A 61 8.55 -5.21 16.33
CA ALA A 61 7.47 -5.39 17.28
C ALA A 61 7.56 -6.68 18.09
N ILE A 62 8.71 -7.31 18.12
CA ILE A 62 8.91 -8.56 18.86
C ILE A 62 9.02 -8.33 20.37
#